data_524591ccab1986579e7ad1c9487a5084
#
_entry.id   524591ccab1986579e7ad1c9487a5084
#
_cell.length_a   1.000
_cell.length_b   1.000
_cell.length_c   1.000
_cell.angle_alpha   90.00
_cell.angle_beta   90.00
_cell.angle_gamma   90.00
#
_symmetry.space_group_name_H-M   'P 1'
#
loop_
_entity.id
_entity.type
_entity.pdbx_description
1 polymer ?
#
loop_
_entity_poly.entity_id
_entity_poly.type
_entity_poly.pdbx_seq_one_letter_code
_entity_poly.pdbx_strand_id
1 'polypeptide(L)'
;MKKIAIATATRAEYGILHPLLVRLVEEKEFDVQLLVTGTHLEEQFGYTVKEIEKDGIPIARKIPILAEDNSPYGISVTMAQAITGFADYFRNGRPDLFLVLGDRTEILGMCAAALNEHIPIAHLHGGELTEGAVDDCIRHAVTKMSYLHFPAMEVYRRRIIQMGEAPERVYNVGALGVENILSVPMLSEEEIRKDVDIPAGMPYAVVTFHPVTMQPGEAEQQVRELIAAMREEKQYFYLVTKANADAGGRQVNAWLAEAQRELTNMKLVSSLGMKRYLSAVKYAAFVLGNSSSGIIEAPALGTPTVNIGDRQKGRLMAETVIGCMPEAGAIQAAIRQTEQMPHRPSFLYGDGKTSQKIVKILKEFFHTDYRHWKKTFYDMECK
;
A
#
# COMPACT_ATOMS: atom_id res chain seq x y z
N MET A 1 26.77 -9.52 11.65
CA MET A 1 25.41 -8.98 11.42
C MET A 1 24.87 -9.59 10.13
N LYS A 2 23.58 -9.86 10.06
CA LYS A 2 22.90 -10.39 8.87
C LYS A 2 22.43 -9.21 8.02
N LYS A 3 22.74 -9.23 6.73
CA LYS A 3 22.38 -8.15 5.81
C LYS A 3 20.95 -8.34 5.28
N ILE A 4 20.07 -7.41 5.56
CA ILE A 4 18.69 -7.41 5.07
C ILE A 4 18.52 -6.21 4.15
N ALA A 5 18.40 -6.45 2.85
CA ALA A 5 18.01 -5.41 1.90
C ALA A 5 16.48 -5.25 1.89
N ILE A 6 16.01 -4.02 1.91
CA ILE A 6 14.59 -3.68 1.87
C ILE A 6 14.39 -2.63 0.78
N ALA A 7 13.45 -2.86 -0.13
CA ALA A 7 13.12 -1.88 -1.19
C ALA A 7 11.91 -1.04 -0.81
N THR A 8 11.94 0.23 -1.22
CA THR A 8 10.78 1.12 -1.22
C THR A 8 10.80 2.00 -2.47
N ALA A 9 9.68 2.00 -3.21
CA ALA A 9 9.54 2.72 -4.47
C ALA A 9 8.59 3.91 -4.37
N THR A 10 7.72 3.94 -3.34
CA THR A 10 6.73 5.00 -3.16
C THR A 10 6.60 5.40 -1.71
N ARG A 11 6.14 6.63 -1.49
CA ARG A 11 5.85 7.15 -0.16
C ARG A 11 4.84 6.29 0.62
N ALA A 12 3.84 5.74 -0.06
CA ALA A 12 2.84 4.88 0.56
C ALA A 12 3.47 3.59 1.10
N GLU A 13 4.35 2.95 0.31
CA GLU A 13 5.10 1.76 0.75
C GLU A 13 5.99 2.08 1.94
N TYR A 14 6.76 3.17 1.86
CA TYR A 14 7.63 3.60 2.95
C TYR A 14 6.84 3.82 4.23
N GLY A 15 5.70 4.52 4.15
CA GLY A 15 4.83 4.74 5.30
C GLY A 15 4.36 3.43 5.95
N ILE A 16 4.02 2.42 5.15
CA ILE A 16 3.63 1.09 5.66
C ILE A 16 4.83 0.37 6.25
N LEU A 17 6.01 0.43 5.62
CA LEU A 17 7.23 -0.25 6.06
C LEU A 17 7.87 0.40 7.30
N HIS A 18 7.59 1.67 7.58
CA HIS A 18 8.28 2.46 8.59
C HIS A 18 8.39 1.80 9.97
N PRO A 19 7.33 1.23 10.59
CA PRO A 19 7.45 0.57 11.89
C PRO A 19 8.41 -0.62 11.86
N LEU A 20 8.39 -1.37 10.76
CA LEU A 20 9.30 -2.51 10.59
C LEU A 20 10.75 -2.04 10.41
N LEU A 21 10.97 -0.99 9.61
CA LEU A 21 12.30 -0.42 9.38
C LEU A 21 12.92 0.08 10.70
N VAL A 22 12.19 0.87 11.48
CA VAL A 22 12.64 1.36 12.78
C VAL A 22 13.06 0.20 13.68
N ARG A 23 12.20 -0.80 13.81
CA ARG A 23 12.47 -1.96 14.67
C ARG A 23 13.66 -2.80 14.17
N LEU A 24 13.80 -3.00 12.86
CA LEU A 24 14.94 -3.74 12.30
C LEU A 24 16.28 -3.02 12.49
N VAL A 25 16.29 -1.69 12.36
CA VAL A 25 17.49 -0.85 12.58
C VAL A 25 17.94 -0.88 14.05
N GLU A 26 17.01 -0.98 15.00
CA GLU A 26 17.32 -1.13 16.42
C GLU A 26 17.93 -2.47 16.78
N GLU A 27 17.74 -3.50 15.95
CA GLU A 27 18.25 -4.87 16.21
C GLU A 27 19.71 -5.01 15.85
N LYS A 28 20.57 -5.22 16.86
CA LYS A 28 22.04 -5.33 16.70
C LYS A 28 22.47 -6.52 15.83
N GLU A 29 21.61 -7.49 15.61
CA GLU A 29 21.91 -8.68 14.80
C GLU A 29 21.82 -8.39 13.30
N PHE A 30 21.14 -7.32 12.89
CA PHE A 30 20.86 -6.98 11.52
C PHE A 30 21.66 -5.79 11.01
N ASP A 31 22.07 -5.87 9.75
CA ASP A 31 22.58 -4.77 8.94
C ASP A 31 21.49 -4.44 7.90
N VAL A 32 20.71 -3.41 8.19
CA VAL A 32 19.56 -3.01 7.37
C VAL A 32 20.02 -2.13 6.23
N GLN A 33 19.75 -2.55 5.01
CA GLN A 33 20.14 -1.86 3.78
C GLN A 33 18.90 -1.38 3.04
N LEU A 34 18.43 -0.17 3.33
CA LEU A 34 17.30 0.42 2.64
C LEU A 34 17.69 0.86 1.22
N LEU A 35 16.99 0.33 0.22
CA LEU A 35 17.13 0.64 -1.20
C LEU A 35 15.96 1.53 -1.62
N VAL A 36 16.25 2.80 -1.89
CA VAL A 36 15.25 3.79 -2.25
C VAL A 36 15.20 3.94 -3.76
N THR A 37 14.00 3.87 -4.34
CA THR A 37 13.82 3.87 -5.80
C THR A 37 12.49 4.51 -6.21
N GLY A 38 12.13 4.40 -7.47
CA GLY A 38 10.84 4.82 -8.01
C GLY A 38 10.51 6.29 -7.77
N THR A 39 9.28 6.57 -7.39
CA THR A 39 8.77 7.94 -7.21
C THR A 39 9.44 8.71 -6.07
N HIS A 40 10.12 8.03 -5.15
CA HIS A 40 10.91 8.71 -4.11
C HIS A 40 11.99 9.63 -4.65
N LEU A 41 12.54 9.31 -5.84
CA LEU A 41 13.68 10.00 -6.44
C LEU A 41 13.27 11.07 -7.47
N GLU A 42 11.97 11.30 -7.65
CA GLU A 42 11.43 12.19 -8.66
C GLU A 42 10.81 13.45 -8.07
N GLU A 43 11.23 14.61 -8.54
CA GLU A 43 10.72 15.91 -8.06
C GLU A 43 9.22 16.09 -8.37
N GLN A 44 8.75 15.60 -9.52
CA GLN A 44 7.33 15.65 -9.88
C GLN A 44 6.41 14.92 -8.90
N PHE A 45 6.94 13.97 -8.11
CA PHE A 45 6.25 13.24 -7.05
C PHE A 45 6.64 13.71 -5.64
N GLY A 46 7.33 14.86 -5.53
CA GLY A 46 7.65 15.52 -4.26
C GLY A 46 9.01 15.13 -3.67
N TYR A 47 9.85 14.38 -4.39
CA TYR A 47 11.20 13.96 -3.97
C TYR A 47 11.24 13.45 -2.52
N THR A 48 10.36 12.50 -2.23
CA THR A 48 10.04 12.05 -0.87
C THR A 48 11.15 11.28 -0.17
N VAL A 49 12.29 11.03 -0.85
CA VAL A 49 13.51 10.52 -0.22
C VAL A 49 13.99 11.43 0.93
N LYS A 50 13.69 12.73 0.88
CA LYS A 50 14.01 13.67 1.96
C LYS A 50 13.27 13.36 3.27
N GLU A 51 12.10 12.76 3.19
CA GLU A 51 11.35 12.30 4.38
C GLU A 51 12.08 11.12 5.04
N ILE A 52 12.55 10.17 4.22
CA ILE A 52 13.33 9.01 4.69
C ILE A 52 14.64 9.47 5.38
N GLU A 53 15.33 10.44 4.77
CA GLU A 53 16.56 11.03 5.34
C GLU A 53 16.29 11.72 6.69
N LYS A 54 15.14 12.37 6.83
CA LYS A 54 14.72 13.02 8.08
C LYS A 54 14.42 12.02 9.20
N ASP A 55 13.86 10.85 8.85
CA ASP A 55 13.56 9.82 9.82
C ASP A 55 14.82 9.12 10.34
N GLY A 56 15.99 9.42 9.75
CA GLY A 56 17.28 8.84 10.16
C GLY A 56 17.47 7.37 9.79
N ILE A 57 16.63 6.81 8.93
CA ILE A 57 16.79 5.44 8.43
C ILE A 57 17.95 5.39 7.43
N PRO A 58 18.97 4.51 7.65
CA PRO A 58 20.13 4.45 6.77
C PRO A 58 19.76 4.02 5.35
N ILE A 59 20.01 4.89 4.36
CA ILE A 59 19.84 4.59 2.94
C ILE A 59 21.13 3.98 2.40
N ALA A 60 21.08 2.71 2.01
CA ALA A 60 22.24 2.01 1.43
C ALA A 60 22.48 2.41 -0.03
N ARG A 61 21.41 2.58 -0.82
CA ARG A 61 21.49 3.00 -2.22
C ARG A 61 20.22 3.71 -2.68
N LYS A 62 20.39 4.72 -3.54
CA LYS A 62 19.32 5.31 -4.36
C LYS A 62 19.45 4.74 -5.77
N ILE A 63 18.40 4.10 -6.29
CA ILE A 63 18.41 3.39 -7.58
C ILE A 63 17.30 4.00 -8.47
N PRO A 64 17.62 4.92 -9.38
CA PRO A 64 16.64 5.46 -10.33
C PRO A 64 16.17 4.38 -11.29
N ILE A 65 14.85 4.25 -11.47
CA ILE A 65 14.26 3.23 -12.35
C ILE A 65 13.12 3.75 -13.23
N LEU A 66 12.60 4.96 -12.97
CA LEU A 66 11.42 5.43 -13.68
C LEU A 66 11.76 5.84 -15.11
N ALA A 67 10.96 5.36 -16.06
CA ALA A 67 10.96 5.85 -17.43
C ALA A 67 10.34 7.27 -17.49
N GLU A 68 10.59 7.97 -18.61
CA GLU A 68 10.08 9.33 -18.84
C GLU A 68 8.56 9.39 -18.94
N ASP A 69 7.91 8.32 -19.37
CA ASP A 69 6.45 8.24 -19.52
C ASP A 69 5.83 7.05 -18.77
N ASN A 70 4.50 7.12 -18.55
CA ASN A 70 3.71 6.09 -17.90
C ASN A 70 2.87 5.25 -18.89
N SER A 71 3.29 5.19 -20.16
CA SER A 71 2.69 4.28 -21.12
C SER A 71 2.95 2.82 -20.73
N PRO A 72 2.22 1.85 -21.26
CA PRO A 72 2.53 0.43 -21.06
C PRO A 72 3.99 0.07 -21.42
N TYR A 73 4.55 0.75 -22.43
CA TYR A 73 5.96 0.63 -22.78
C TYR A 73 6.88 1.23 -21.72
N GLY A 74 6.60 2.45 -21.22
CA GLY A 74 7.37 3.10 -20.17
C GLY A 74 7.34 2.31 -18.86
N ILE A 75 6.20 1.70 -18.50
CA ILE A 75 6.11 0.79 -17.34
C ILE A 75 7.02 -0.43 -17.54
N SER A 76 7.07 -1.00 -18.77
CA SER A 76 7.97 -2.11 -19.08
C SER A 76 9.44 -1.70 -19.02
N VAL A 77 9.78 -0.48 -19.46
CA VAL A 77 11.13 0.09 -19.33
C VAL A 77 11.50 0.27 -17.85
N THR A 78 10.59 0.80 -17.04
CA THR A 78 10.79 0.93 -15.58
C THR A 78 11.09 -0.42 -14.94
N MET A 79 10.36 -1.47 -15.30
CA MET A 79 10.65 -2.83 -14.84
C MET A 79 12.04 -3.32 -15.25
N ALA A 80 12.43 -3.09 -16.52
CA ALA A 80 13.75 -3.48 -17.01
C ALA A 80 14.89 -2.72 -16.29
N GLN A 81 14.69 -1.44 -16.00
CA GLN A 81 15.62 -0.64 -15.20
C GLN A 81 15.69 -1.11 -13.76
N ALA A 82 14.57 -1.55 -13.17
CA ALA A 82 14.57 -2.18 -11.85
C ALA A 82 15.38 -3.47 -11.83
N ILE A 83 15.24 -4.34 -12.84
CA ILE A 83 16.04 -5.57 -12.96
C ILE A 83 17.53 -5.22 -12.98
N THR A 84 17.97 -4.34 -13.87
CA THR A 84 19.39 -4.04 -14.06
C THR A 84 20.00 -3.28 -12.88
N GLY A 85 19.28 -2.28 -12.34
CA GLY A 85 19.76 -1.47 -11.20
C GLY A 85 19.89 -2.29 -9.91
N PHE A 86 18.92 -3.16 -9.63
CA PHE A 86 18.97 -4.05 -8.47
C PHE A 86 19.97 -5.19 -8.64
N ALA A 87 20.12 -5.74 -9.85
CA ALA A 87 21.17 -6.74 -10.12
C ALA A 87 22.57 -6.17 -9.90
N ASP A 88 22.85 -4.90 -10.33
CA ASP A 88 24.11 -4.23 -10.03
C ASP A 88 24.36 -4.09 -8.52
N TYR A 89 23.31 -3.71 -7.75
CA TYR A 89 23.43 -3.62 -6.30
C TYR A 89 23.69 -4.99 -5.66
N PHE A 90 22.91 -6.00 -6.01
CA PHE A 90 22.99 -7.34 -5.41
C PHE A 90 24.33 -8.04 -5.69
N ARG A 91 24.86 -7.86 -6.90
CA ARG A 91 26.19 -8.36 -7.28
C ARG A 91 27.29 -7.85 -6.35
N ASN A 92 27.20 -6.58 -5.91
CA ASN A 92 28.23 -5.93 -5.10
C ASN A 92 27.92 -5.98 -3.59
N GLY A 93 26.66 -5.84 -3.22
CA GLY A 93 26.20 -5.75 -1.82
C GLY A 93 25.82 -7.10 -1.19
N ARG A 94 25.38 -8.06 -2.01
CA ARG A 94 24.90 -9.41 -1.69
C ARG A 94 24.26 -9.54 -0.29
N PRO A 95 23.00 -9.11 -0.12
CA PRO A 95 22.30 -9.28 1.15
C PRO A 95 22.01 -10.77 1.44
N ASP A 96 21.83 -11.10 2.72
CA ASP A 96 21.43 -12.44 3.16
C ASP A 96 19.93 -12.69 2.93
N LEU A 97 19.13 -11.59 2.82
CA LEU A 97 17.69 -11.62 2.55
C LEU A 97 17.27 -10.33 1.85
N PHE A 98 16.36 -10.43 0.91
CA PHE A 98 15.69 -9.28 0.28
C PHE A 98 14.21 -9.24 0.69
N LEU A 99 13.77 -8.14 1.30
CA LEU A 99 12.41 -7.96 1.77
C LEU A 99 11.66 -6.96 0.88
N VAL A 100 10.47 -7.33 0.44
CA VAL A 100 9.61 -6.53 -0.43
C VAL A 100 8.18 -6.48 0.11
N LEU A 101 7.48 -5.38 -0.19
CA LEU A 101 6.10 -5.16 0.19
C LEU A 101 5.23 -5.04 -1.06
N GLY A 102 4.16 -5.85 -1.12
CA GLY A 102 3.08 -5.63 -2.08
C GLY A 102 3.35 -6.17 -3.48
N ASP A 103 2.94 -5.42 -4.49
CA ASP A 103 2.59 -5.94 -5.82
C ASP A 103 2.83 -4.97 -6.97
N ARG A 104 3.65 -3.96 -6.76
CA ARG A 104 3.94 -2.98 -7.82
C ARG A 104 4.80 -3.60 -8.91
N THR A 105 4.66 -3.08 -10.13
CA THR A 105 5.34 -3.60 -11.33
C THR A 105 6.86 -3.64 -11.17
N GLU A 106 7.46 -2.60 -10.59
CA GLU A 106 8.89 -2.54 -10.34
C GLU A 106 9.38 -3.62 -9.36
N ILE A 107 8.54 -4.03 -8.39
CA ILE A 107 8.87 -5.09 -7.41
C ILE A 107 9.09 -6.43 -8.11
N LEU A 108 8.32 -6.72 -9.15
CA LEU A 108 8.53 -7.94 -9.96
C LEU A 108 9.94 -7.95 -10.56
N GLY A 109 10.39 -6.81 -11.10
CA GLY A 109 11.75 -6.67 -11.64
C GLY A 109 12.83 -6.84 -10.57
N MET A 110 12.65 -6.23 -9.39
CA MET A 110 13.56 -6.36 -8.26
C MET A 110 13.66 -7.81 -7.78
N CYS A 111 12.52 -8.52 -7.68
CA CYS A 111 12.48 -9.93 -7.28
C CYS A 111 13.16 -10.83 -8.32
N ALA A 112 13.02 -10.55 -9.62
CA ALA A 112 13.74 -11.28 -10.67
C ALA A 112 15.25 -11.12 -10.52
N ALA A 113 15.74 -9.92 -10.24
CA ALA A 113 17.14 -9.66 -9.97
C ALA A 113 17.66 -10.42 -8.75
N ALA A 114 16.90 -10.40 -7.64
CA ALA A 114 17.27 -11.12 -6.41
C ALA A 114 17.31 -12.64 -6.62
N LEU A 115 16.34 -13.19 -7.36
CA LEU A 115 16.29 -14.61 -7.68
C LEU A 115 17.50 -15.07 -8.51
N ASN A 116 17.91 -14.28 -9.51
CA ASN A 116 19.08 -14.56 -10.35
C ASN A 116 20.38 -14.57 -9.53
N GLU A 117 20.48 -13.74 -8.49
CA GLU A 117 21.62 -13.68 -7.57
C GLU A 117 21.50 -14.68 -6.40
N HIS A 118 20.50 -15.57 -6.44
CA HIS A 118 20.23 -16.57 -5.39
C HIS A 118 20.05 -15.94 -3.99
N ILE A 119 19.41 -14.79 -3.92
CA ILE A 119 19.07 -14.12 -2.66
C ILE A 119 17.64 -14.54 -2.28
N PRO A 120 17.42 -15.13 -1.08
CA PRO A 120 16.07 -15.44 -0.63
C PRO A 120 15.25 -14.17 -0.47
N ILE A 121 13.98 -14.23 -0.89
CA ILE A 121 13.05 -13.10 -0.85
C ILE A 121 12.03 -13.33 0.27
N ALA A 122 11.75 -12.27 1.04
CA ALA A 122 10.65 -12.22 1.99
C ALA A 122 9.57 -11.27 1.46
N HIS A 123 8.35 -11.76 1.29
CA HIS A 123 7.24 -11.03 0.72
C HIS A 123 6.18 -10.67 1.76
N LEU A 124 5.96 -9.37 1.95
CA LEU A 124 4.91 -8.80 2.78
C LEU A 124 3.63 -8.60 1.95
N HIS A 125 2.48 -8.86 2.55
CA HIS A 125 1.15 -8.69 1.92
C HIS A 125 0.89 -9.58 0.70
N GLY A 126 1.56 -10.73 0.60
CA GLY A 126 1.22 -11.76 -0.40
C GLY A 126 -0.14 -12.42 -0.14
N GLY A 127 -0.71 -13.05 -1.19
CA GLY A 127 -1.95 -13.81 -1.08
C GLY A 127 -3.25 -13.00 -1.03
N GLU A 128 -3.18 -11.67 -1.03
CA GLU A 128 -4.35 -10.81 -1.19
C GLU A 128 -4.91 -10.90 -2.61
N LEU A 129 -6.15 -10.46 -2.82
CA LEU A 129 -6.77 -10.35 -4.15
C LEU A 129 -7.05 -8.89 -4.48
N THR A 130 -6.91 -8.57 -5.76
CA THR A 130 -7.33 -7.31 -6.36
C THR A 130 -7.81 -7.63 -7.77
N GLU A 131 -8.98 -8.29 -7.85
CA GLU A 131 -9.53 -8.77 -9.12
C GLU A 131 -9.63 -7.64 -10.15
N GLY A 132 -9.21 -7.91 -11.38
CA GLY A 132 -9.23 -6.92 -12.46
C GLY A 132 -8.06 -5.93 -12.47
N ALA A 133 -7.09 -6.06 -11.56
CA ALA A 133 -5.85 -5.28 -11.57
C ALA A 133 -4.65 -6.13 -12.02
N VAL A 134 -3.70 -5.50 -12.74
CA VAL A 134 -2.41 -6.13 -13.08
C VAL A 134 -1.64 -6.50 -11.82
N ASP A 135 -1.80 -5.70 -10.76
CA ASP A 135 -1.19 -5.90 -9.44
C ASP A 135 -1.45 -7.29 -8.88
N ASP A 136 -2.64 -7.87 -9.14
CA ASP A 136 -3.00 -9.20 -8.66
C ASP A 136 -2.08 -10.29 -9.25
N CYS A 137 -1.84 -10.22 -10.56
CA CYS A 137 -0.92 -11.13 -11.25
C CYS A 137 0.52 -10.95 -10.74
N ILE A 138 0.95 -9.71 -10.55
CA ILE A 138 2.29 -9.38 -10.04
C ILE A 138 2.46 -9.91 -8.63
N ARG A 139 1.48 -9.67 -7.74
CA ARG A 139 1.50 -10.15 -6.35
C ARG A 139 1.70 -11.66 -6.28
N HIS A 140 0.96 -12.41 -7.08
CA HIS A 140 1.06 -13.87 -7.09
C HIS A 140 2.39 -14.34 -7.70
N ALA A 141 2.91 -13.66 -8.73
CA ALA A 141 4.25 -13.94 -9.27
C ALA A 141 5.34 -13.68 -8.22
N VAL A 142 5.31 -12.54 -7.54
CA VAL A 142 6.25 -12.21 -6.44
C VAL A 142 6.14 -13.22 -5.30
N THR A 143 4.92 -13.64 -4.92
CA THR A 143 4.71 -14.71 -3.95
C THR A 143 5.44 -16.00 -4.40
N LYS A 144 5.30 -16.40 -5.67
CA LYS A 144 5.99 -17.60 -6.18
C LYS A 144 7.51 -17.47 -6.22
N MET A 145 8.05 -16.28 -6.39
CA MET A 145 9.50 -16.02 -6.33
C MET A 145 10.03 -16.01 -4.89
N SER A 146 9.18 -15.77 -3.90
CA SER A 146 9.59 -15.56 -2.51
C SER A 146 9.78 -16.86 -1.74
N TYR A 147 10.66 -16.82 -0.75
CA TYR A 147 10.97 -17.95 0.15
C TYR A 147 10.24 -17.86 1.48
N LEU A 148 10.14 -16.63 2.06
CA LEU A 148 9.36 -16.33 3.25
C LEU A 148 8.15 -15.48 2.88
N HIS A 149 7.04 -15.73 3.56
CA HIS A 149 5.77 -15.06 3.26
C HIS A 149 5.14 -14.53 4.54
N PHE A 150 4.76 -13.24 4.49
CA PHE A 150 4.15 -12.50 5.61
C PHE A 150 2.78 -11.94 5.20
N PRO A 151 1.78 -12.81 4.99
CA PRO A 151 0.40 -12.37 4.73
C PRO A 151 -0.19 -11.67 5.95
N ALA A 152 -1.14 -10.76 5.67
CA ALA A 152 -1.84 -9.99 6.71
C ALA A 152 -2.95 -10.79 7.41
N MET A 153 -3.41 -11.91 6.84
CA MET A 153 -4.56 -12.65 7.34
C MET A 153 -4.44 -14.16 7.08
N GLU A 154 -5.18 -14.96 7.87
CA GLU A 154 -5.17 -16.41 7.72
C GLU A 154 -5.73 -16.89 6.36
N VAL A 155 -6.73 -16.19 5.81
CA VAL A 155 -7.26 -16.52 4.48
C VAL A 155 -6.20 -16.32 3.39
N TYR A 156 -5.36 -15.30 3.51
CA TYR A 156 -4.26 -15.05 2.58
C TYR A 156 -3.12 -16.05 2.79
N ARG A 157 -2.85 -16.44 4.04
CA ARG A 157 -1.92 -17.52 4.35
C ARG A 157 -2.32 -18.82 3.64
N ARG A 158 -3.59 -19.23 3.76
CA ARG A 158 -4.11 -20.44 3.11
C ARG A 158 -3.98 -20.36 1.58
N ARG A 159 -4.25 -19.20 0.99
CA ARG A 159 -4.09 -19.00 -0.47
C ARG A 159 -2.65 -19.14 -0.92
N ILE A 160 -1.69 -18.62 -0.18
CA ILE A 160 -0.26 -18.78 -0.46
C ILE A 160 0.13 -20.26 -0.42
N ILE A 161 -0.35 -21.01 0.58
CA ILE A 161 -0.12 -22.45 0.69
C ILE A 161 -0.76 -23.17 -0.51
N GLN A 162 -1.97 -22.79 -0.91
CA GLN A 162 -2.66 -23.31 -2.09
C GLN A 162 -1.86 -23.08 -3.39
N MET A 163 -1.05 -22.06 -3.45
CA MET A 163 -0.13 -21.81 -4.56
C MET A 163 1.13 -22.68 -4.54
N GLY A 164 1.22 -23.64 -3.62
CA GLY A 164 2.32 -24.59 -3.49
C GLY A 164 3.49 -24.06 -2.63
N GLU A 165 3.24 -23.11 -1.73
CA GLU A 165 4.22 -22.66 -0.76
C GLU A 165 4.12 -23.48 0.54
N ALA A 166 5.25 -23.91 1.08
CA ALA A 166 5.29 -24.76 2.27
C ALA A 166 4.79 -24.00 3.52
N PRO A 167 3.84 -24.59 4.28
CA PRO A 167 3.17 -23.93 5.41
C PRO A 167 4.11 -23.35 6.47
N GLU A 168 5.27 -23.96 6.68
CA GLU A 168 6.30 -23.55 7.64
C GLU A 168 7.05 -22.29 7.23
N ARG A 169 6.84 -21.77 6.01
CA ARG A 169 7.40 -20.53 5.50
C ARG A 169 6.36 -19.43 5.31
N VAL A 170 5.09 -19.70 5.69
CA VAL A 170 3.97 -18.75 5.52
C VAL A 170 3.42 -18.37 6.89
N TYR A 171 3.68 -17.15 7.31
CA TYR A 171 3.38 -16.65 8.65
C TYR A 171 2.33 -15.55 8.60
N ASN A 172 1.14 -15.77 9.15
CA ASN A 172 0.15 -14.73 9.34
C ASN A 172 0.62 -13.75 10.43
N VAL A 173 1.08 -12.58 10.03
CA VAL A 173 1.66 -11.57 10.93
C VAL A 173 0.74 -10.37 11.19
N GLY A 174 -0.29 -10.17 10.38
CA GLY A 174 -1.10 -8.97 10.37
C GLY A 174 -0.56 -7.91 9.39
N ALA A 175 -1.35 -6.87 9.14
CA ALA A 175 -0.96 -5.76 8.27
C ALA A 175 -0.14 -4.72 9.04
N LEU A 176 1.00 -4.27 8.45
CA LEU A 176 1.82 -3.20 9.01
C LEU A 176 1.06 -1.87 9.11
N GLY A 177 0.10 -1.61 8.21
CA GLY A 177 -0.74 -0.43 8.27
C GLY A 177 -1.54 -0.33 9.58
N VAL A 178 -1.99 -1.45 10.14
CA VAL A 178 -2.67 -1.48 11.44
C VAL A 178 -1.71 -1.12 12.58
N GLU A 179 -0.46 -1.58 12.53
CA GLU A 179 0.56 -1.18 13.51
C GLU A 179 0.86 0.31 13.46
N ASN A 180 0.92 0.90 12.27
CA ASN A 180 1.08 2.34 12.09
C ASN A 180 0.00 3.14 12.81
N ILE A 181 -1.26 2.70 12.72
CA ILE A 181 -2.38 3.36 13.38
C ILE A 181 -2.20 3.41 14.90
N LEU A 182 -1.68 2.33 15.47
CA LEU A 182 -1.52 2.19 16.92
C LEU A 182 -0.23 2.85 17.44
N SER A 183 0.79 3.02 16.60
CA SER A 183 2.12 3.52 17.01
C SER A 183 2.36 5.00 16.71
N VAL A 184 1.66 5.58 15.73
CA VAL A 184 1.89 6.97 15.31
C VAL A 184 1.13 7.95 16.20
N PRO A 185 1.80 8.93 16.82
CA PRO A 185 1.13 10.00 17.55
C PRO A 185 0.33 10.86 16.55
N MET A 186 -0.99 10.71 16.58
CA MET A 186 -1.91 11.43 15.71
C MET A 186 -2.06 12.90 16.15
N LEU A 187 -2.36 13.75 15.18
CA LEU A 187 -2.82 15.12 15.43
C LEU A 187 -4.21 15.08 16.08
N SER A 188 -4.55 16.11 16.86
CA SER A 188 -5.93 16.34 17.28
C SER A 188 -6.81 16.73 16.09
N GLU A 189 -8.14 16.69 16.28
CA GLU A 189 -9.08 17.11 15.23
C GLU A 189 -8.87 18.58 14.83
N GLU A 190 -8.64 19.45 15.81
CA GLU A 190 -8.41 20.88 15.57
C GLU A 190 -7.12 21.11 14.76
N GLU A 191 -6.03 20.42 15.15
CA GLU A 191 -4.74 20.53 14.45
C GLU A 191 -4.83 20.07 13.00
N ILE A 192 -5.44 18.89 12.74
CA ILE A 192 -5.53 18.39 11.36
C ILE A 192 -6.47 19.24 10.52
N ARG A 193 -7.60 19.72 11.05
CA ARG A 193 -8.49 20.62 10.32
C ARG A 193 -7.78 21.91 9.90
N LYS A 194 -7.03 22.51 10.79
CA LYS A 194 -6.23 23.72 10.52
C LYS A 194 -5.11 23.47 9.51
N ASP A 195 -4.41 22.35 9.64
CA ASP A 195 -3.26 22.00 8.80
C ASP A 195 -3.64 21.76 7.33
N VAL A 196 -4.86 21.23 7.09
CA VAL A 196 -5.33 20.95 5.73
C VAL A 196 -6.52 21.81 5.29
N ASP A 197 -6.79 22.92 6.00
CA ASP A 197 -7.84 23.90 5.73
C ASP A 197 -9.25 23.29 5.60
N ILE A 198 -9.62 22.35 6.47
CA ILE A 198 -10.99 21.85 6.57
C ILE A 198 -11.83 22.87 7.34
N PRO A 199 -12.97 23.34 6.80
CA PRO A 199 -13.84 24.30 7.49
C PRO A 199 -14.27 23.82 8.87
N ALA A 200 -14.25 24.73 9.85
CA ALA A 200 -14.69 24.42 11.21
C ALA A 200 -16.19 24.06 11.23
N GLY A 201 -16.56 23.04 12.01
CA GLY A 201 -17.94 22.62 12.18
C GLY A 201 -18.56 21.89 10.98
N MET A 202 -17.90 21.81 9.84
CA MET A 202 -18.38 21.06 8.68
C MET A 202 -17.89 19.61 8.75
N PRO A 203 -18.76 18.59 8.69
CA PRO A 203 -18.28 17.20 8.56
C PRO A 203 -17.50 17.03 7.24
N TYR A 204 -16.53 16.11 7.23
CA TYR A 204 -15.72 15.92 6.03
C TYR A 204 -15.48 14.44 5.74
N ALA A 205 -15.21 14.16 4.47
CA ALA A 205 -14.77 12.86 4.00
C ALA A 205 -13.33 12.92 3.47
N VAL A 206 -12.58 11.84 3.68
CA VAL A 206 -11.28 11.65 3.00
C VAL A 206 -11.53 10.83 1.73
N VAL A 207 -11.11 11.37 0.58
CA VAL A 207 -11.38 10.76 -0.73
C VAL A 207 -10.06 10.33 -1.38
N THR A 208 -10.00 9.07 -1.82
CA THR A 208 -8.87 8.55 -2.59
C THR A 208 -9.38 7.62 -3.68
N PHE A 209 -9.19 8.00 -4.94
CA PHE A 209 -9.65 7.21 -6.09
C PHE A 209 -8.50 6.91 -7.04
N HIS A 210 -8.31 5.63 -7.39
CA HIS A 210 -7.30 5.14 -8.30
C HIS A 210 -7.94 4.55 -9.57
N PRO A 211 -7.30 4.65 -10.75
CA PRO A 211 -7.78 3.95 -11.93
C PRO A 211 -7.77 2.43 -11.71
N VAL A 212 -8.70 1.71 -12.35
CA VAL A 212 -8.66 0.25 -12.44
C VAL A 212 -7.90 -0.12 -13.71
N THR A 213 -6.69 -0.66 -13.56
CA THR A 213 -5.72 -0.81 -14.64
C THR A 213 -6.14 -1.79 -15.75
N MET A 214 -7.03 -2.73 -15.46
CA MET A 214 -7.56 -3.72 -16.43
C MET A 214 -8.85 -3.26 -17.14
N GLN A 215 -9.34 -2.06 -16.85
CA GLN A 215 -10.52 -1.46 -17.48
C GLN A 215 -10.18 -0.10 -18.13
N PRO A 216 -9.34 -0.10 -19.19
CA PRO A 216 -8.95 1.14 -19.84
C PRO A 216 -10.18 1.80 -20.50
N GLY A 217 -10.39 3.09 -20.21
CA GLY A 217 -11.50 3.88 -20.72
C GLY A 217 -12.66 4.11 -19.73
N GLU A 218 -12.79 3.31 -18.68
CA GLU A 218 -13.86 3.50 -17.68
C GLU A 218 -13.48 4.51 -16.57
N ALA A 219 -12.19 4.76 -16.37
CA ALA A 219 -11.72 5.62 -15.29
C ALA A 219 -12.32 7.04 -15.33
N GLU A 220 -12.49 7.61 -16.52
CA GLU A 220 -13.10 8.93 -16.67
C GLU A 220 -14.54 8.94 -16.19
N GLN A 221 -15.34 7.99 -16.65
CA GLN A 221 -16.75 7.89 -16.25
C GLN A 221 -16.85 7.68 -14.74
N GLN A 222 -16.08 6.78 -14.16
CA GLN A 222 -16.11 6.51 -12.72
C GLN A 222 -15.71 7.74 -11.88
N VAL A 223 -14.72 8.53 -12.32
CA VAL A 223 -14.34 9.79 -11.66
C VAL A 223 -15.45 10.84 -11.81
N ARG A 224 -16.08 10.94 -12.98
CA ARG A 224 -17.22 11.85 -13.20
C ARG A 224 -18.42 11.52 -12.30
N GLU A 225 -18.73 10.23 -12.14
CA GLU A 225 -19.78 9.75 -11.23
C GLU A 225 -19.45 10.06 -9.76
N LEU A 226 -18.19 9.87 -9.34
CA LEU A 226 -17.72 10.26 -8.03
C LEU A 226 -17.87 11.77 -7.79
N ILE A 227 -17.45 12.61 -8.74
CA ILE A 227 -17.56 14.07 -8.67
C ILE A 227 -19.04 14.49 -8.61
N ALA A 228 -19.91 13.84 -9.41
CA ALA A 228 -21.35 14.10 -9.39
C ALA A 228 -21.98 13.78 -8.03
N ALA A 229 -21.60 12.66 -7.41
CA ALA A 229 -22.04 12.31 -6.06
C ALA A 229 -21.59 13.36 -5.02
N MET A 230 -20.31 13.78 -5.07
CA MET A 230 -19.78 14.81 -4.17
C MET A 230 -20.45 16.17 -4.36
N ARG A 231 -20.88 16.49 -5.58
CA ARG A 231 -21.60 17.75 -5.91
C ARG A 231 -22.99 17.82 -5.27
N GLU A 232 -23.65 16.69 -5.15
CA GLU A 232 -24.99 16.60 -4.56
C GLU A 232 -24.97 16.54 -3.02
N GLU A 233 -23.99 15.89 -2.43
CA GLU A 233 -23.86 15.74 -0.98
C GLU A 233 -23.06 16.91 -0.38
N LYS A 234 -23.61 18.12 -0.48
CA LYS A 234 -22.96 19.42 -0.14
C LYS A 234 -22.69 19.63 1.35
N GLN A 235 -23.33 18.84 2.21
CA GLN A 235 -23.14 18.91 3.67
C GLN A 235 -21.76 18.47 4.12
N TYR A 236 -20.99 17.80 3.23
CA TYR A 236 -19.63 17.35 3.53
C TYR A 236 -18.57 18.18 2.81
N PHE A 237 -17.43 18.38 3.49
CA PHE A 237 -16.19 18.83 2.85
C PHE A 237 -15.40 17.61 2.38
N TYR A 238 -14.81 17.65 1.20
CA TYR A 238 -14.08 16.53 0.61
C TYR A 238 -12.59 16.83 0.55
N LEU A 239 -11.83 16.20 1.44
CA LEU A 239 -10.36 16.20 1.40
C LEU A 239 -9.90 15.11 0.46
N VAL A 240 -9.54 15.47 -0.77
CA VAL A 240 -9.19 14.53 -1.83
C VAL A 240 -7.69 14.38 -1.94
N THR A 241 -7.18 13.16 -1.90
CA THR A 241 -5.77 12.87 -2.18
C THR A 241 -5.61 12.45 -3.64
N LYS A 242 -4.49 12.86 -4.28
CA LYS A 242 -4.18 12.47 -5.65
C LYS A 242 -3.97 10.95 -5.77
N ALA A 243 -4.37 10.42 -6.92
CA ALA A 243 -4.02 9.05 -7.32
C ALA A 243 -2.50 8.89 -7.46
N ASN A 244 -2.02 7.65 -7.28
CA ASN A 244 -0.62 7.29 -7.50
C ASN A 244 -0.21 7.45 -8.98
N ALA A 245 1.11 7.26 -9.25
CA ALA A 245 1.69 7.32 -10.59
C ALA A 245 1.37 6.09 -11.49
N ASP A 246 0.40 5.26 -11.10
CA ASP A 246 -0.05 4.11 -11.88
C ASP A 246 -0.65 4.54 -13.23
N ALA A 247 -0.76 3.59 -14.17
CA ALA A 247 -1.36 3.86 -15.49
C ALA A 247 -2.73 4.53 -15.34
N GLY A 248 -2.91 5.70 -15.97
CA GLY A 248 -4.13 6.52 -15.84
C GLY A 248 -4.17 7.45 -14.61
N GLY A 249 -3.27 7.33 -13.63
CA GLY A 249 -3.29 8.16 -12.43
C GLY A 249 -3.13 9.65 -12.70
N ARG A 250 -2.30 10.04 -13.67
CA ARG A 250 -2.17 11.45 -14.11
C ARG A 250 -3.49 12.01 -14.63
N GLN A 251 -4.23 11.20 -15.40
CA GLN A 251 -5.50 11.61 -15.97
C GLN A 251 -6.58 11.79 -14.89
N VAL A 252 -6.67 10.84 -13.95
CA VAL A 252 -7.55 10.98 -12.76
C VAL A 252 -7.22 12.26 -11.99
N ASN A 253 -5.95 12.55 -11.76
CA ASN A 253 -5.53 13.77 -11.07
C ASN A 253 -5.89 15.05 -11.82
N ALA A 254 -5.86 15.03 -13.16
CA ALA A 254 -6.29 16.17 -13.99
C ALA A 254 -7.79 16.44 -13.83
N TRP A 255 -8.64 15.40 -13.91
CA TRP A 255 -10.10 15.55 -13.72
C TRP A 255 -10.46 16.00 -12.30
N LEU A 256 -9.76 15.49 -11.26
CA LEU A 256 -9.96 15.94 -9.89
C LEU A 256 -9.51 17.41 -9.69
N ALA A 257 -8.45 17.85 -10.37
CA ALA A 257 -8.01 19.24 -10.33
C ALA A 257 -8.99 20.19 -11.04
N GLU A 258 -9.65 19.73 -12.10
CA GLU A 258 -10.73 20.46 -12.75
C GLU A 258 -11.94 20.57 -11.82
N ALA A 259 -12.37 19.47 -11.22
CA ALA A 259 -13.49 19.44 -10.27
C ALA A 259 -13.29 20.39 -9.08
N GLN A 260 -12.06 20.52 -8.57
CA GLN A 260 -11.76 21.47 -7.48
C GLN A 260 -12.04 22.93 -7.85
N ARG A 261 -12.02 23.31 -9.14
CA ARG A 261 -12.34 24.68 -9.58
C ARG A 261 -13.83 24.97 -9.50
N GLU A 262 -14.65 23.91 -9.57
CA GLU A 262 -16.10 24.01 -9.55
C GLU A 262 -16.71 23.74 -8.17
N LEU A 263 -16.09 22.85 -7.37
CA LEU A 263 -16.59 22.43 -6.07
C LEU A 263 -15.93 23.23 -4.94
N THR A 264 -16.65 24.14 -4.32
CA THR A 264 -16.16 24.99 -3.22
C THR A 264 -15.93 24.21 -1.91
N ASN A 265 -16.53 23.03 -1.79
CA ASN A 265 -16.42 22.12 -0.66
C ASN A 265 -15.40 20.97 -0.88
N MET A 266 -14.40 21.19 -1.74
CA MET A 266 -13.39 20.22 -2.09
C MET A 266 -11.98 20.82 -1.99
N LYS A 267 -11.04 20.05 -1.45
CA LYS A 267 -9.61 20.36 -1.49
C LYS A 267 -8.83 19.17 -1.99
N LEU A 268 -8.08 19.34 -3.09
CA LEU A 268 -7.18 18.34 -3.64
C LEU A 268 -5.77 18.56 -3.11
N VAL A 269 -5.18 17.52 -2.52
CA VAL A 269 -3.82 17.53 -1.98
C VAL A 269 -2.97 16.46 -2.63
N SER A 270 -1.69 16.74 -2.88
CA SER A 270 -0.78 15.78 -3.53
C SER A 270 -0.51 14.58 -2.63
N SER A 271 -0.28 14.82 -1.35
CA SER A 271 -0.10 13.81 -0.32
C SER A 271 -0.13 14.45 1.05
N LEU A 272 -0.64 13.73 2.05
CA LEU A 272 -0.70 14.20 3.44
C LEU A 272 0.46 13.66 4.30
N GLY A 273 1.14 12.62 3.85
CA GLY A 273 1.99 11.82 4.71
C GLY A 273 1.19 11.00 5.72
N MET A 274 1.83 10.01 6.29
CA MET A 274 1.18 9.02 7.14
C MET A 274 0.46 9.66 8.33
N LYS A 275 1.16 10.46 9.15
CA LYS A 275 0.59 11.08 10.36
C LYS A 275 -0.66 11.91 10.05
N ARG A 276 -0.57 12.80 9.07
CA ARG A 276 -1.68 13.70 8.68
C ARG A 276 -2.83 12.93 8.04
N TYR A 277 -2.51 11.95 7.19
CA TYR A 277 -3.51 11.10 6.55
C TYR A 277 -4.31 10.30 7.57
N LEU A 278 -3.65 9.55 8.47
CA LEU A 278 -4.32 8.79 9.51
C LEU A 278 -5.12 9.68 10.46
N SER A 279 -4.58 10.87 10.81
CA SER A 279 -5.32 11.85 11.61
C SER A 279 -6.56 12.35 10.89
N ALA A 280 -6.47 12.66 9.58
CA ALA A 280 -7.61 13.06 8.79
C ALA A 280 -8.66 11.93 8.68
N VAL A 281 -8.24 10.68 8.45
CA VAL A 281 -9.13 9.53 8.40
C VAL A 281 -9.85 9.33 9.74
N LYS A 282 -9.12 9.42 10.86
CA LYS A 282 -9.68 9.19 12.20
C LYS A 282 -10.89 10.08 12.54
N TYR A 283 -10.88 11.32 12.10
CA TYR A 283 -11.93 12.31 12.40
C TYR A 283 -12.87 12.57 11.21
N ALA A 284 -12.69 11.84 10.10
CA ALA A 284 -13.60 11.92 8.97
C ALA A 284 -14.96 11.31 9.30
N ALA A 285 -16.02 11.84 8.72
CA ALA A 285 -17.34 11.22 8.75
C ALA A 285 -17.31 9.86 8.05
N PHE A 286 -16.57 9.77 6.94
CA PHE A 286 -16.32 8.53 6.21
C PHE A 286 -15.10 8.66 5.28
N VAL A 287 -14.61 7.53 4.80
CA VAL A 287 -13.66 7.44 3.69
C VAL A 287 -14.42 7.06 2.42
N LEU A 288 -14.09 7.69 1.30
CA LEU A 288 -14.75 7.49 0.00
C LEU A 288 -13.73 7.16 -1.08
N GLY A 289 -13.98 6.14 -1.87
CA GLY A 289 -13.15 5.77 -3.02
C GLY A 289 -12.83 4.29 -3.12
N ASN A 290 -11.69 3.95 -3.72
CA ASN A 290 -11.30 2.56 -3.97
C ASN A 290 -9.88 2.23 -3.49
N SER A 291 -9.36 3.00 -2.53
CA SER A 291 -8.05 2.75 -1.93
C SER A 291 -8.11 1.59 -0.93
N SER A 292 -7.02 0.82 -0.85
CA SER A 292 -6.87 -0.22 0.18
C SER A 292 -6.90 0.33 1.61
N SER A 293 -6.56 1.60 1.79
CA SER A 293 -6.66 2.29 3.07
C SER A 293 -8.09 2.33 3.62
N GLY A 294 -9.10 2.46 2.74
CA GLY A 294 -10.50 2.36 3.12
C GLY A 294 -10.90 0.97 3.65
N ILE A 295 -10.14 -0.07 3.31
CA ILE A 295 -10.42 -1.45 3.75
C ILE A 295 -9.62 -1.82 5.00
N ILE A 296 -8.42 -1.29 5.16
CA ILE A 296 -7.48 -1.69 6.21
C ILE A 296 -7.41 -0.64 7.32
N GLU A 297 -6.98 0.58 6.98
CA GLU A 297 -6.69 1.63 7.96
C GLU A 297 -7.96 2.30 8.49
N ALA A 298 -8.89 2.67 7.63
CA ALA A 298 -10.11 3.36 8.04
C ALA A 298 -10.96 2.54 9.01
N PRO A 299 -11.24 1.24 8.76
CA PRO A 299 -11.92 0.39 9.74
C PRO A 299 -11.16 0.26 11.06
N ALA A 300 -9.82 0.18 11.03
CA ALA A 300 -9.02 0.10 12.26
C ALA A 300 -9.08 1.41 13.09
N LEU A 301 -9.35 2.54 12.45
CA LEU A 301 -9.62 3.83 13.13
C LEU A 301 -11.07 4.01 13.54
N GLY A 302 -11.95 3.10 13.17
CA GLY A 302 -13.39 3.19 13.43
C GLY A 302 -14.14 4.09 12.46
N THR A 303 -13.54 4.44 11.33
CA THR A 303 -14.14 5.33 10.33
C THR A 303 -14.87 4.51 9.27
N PRO A 304 -16.17 4.76 9.02
CA PRO A 304 -16.91 4.12 7.94
C PRO A 304 -16.27 4.35 6.57
N THR A 305 -16.42 3.39 5.66
CA THR A 305 -15.87 3.50 4.31
C THR A 305 -16.93 3.20 3.26
N VAL A 306 -16.99 4.04 2.22
CA VAL A 306 -17.68 3.76 0.96
C VAL A 306 -16.64 3.31 -0.05
N ASN A 307 -16.61 2.01 -0.33
CA ASN A 307 -15.73 1.40 -1.33
C ASN A 307 -16.41 1.37 -2.69
N ILE A 308 -15.87 2.11 -3.66
CA ILE A 308 -16.47 2.27 -5.00
C ILE A 308 -15.88 1.23 -5.96
N GLY A 309 -16.77 0.47 -6.60
CA GLY A 309 -16.42 -0.49 -7.64
C GLY A 309 -15.62 -1.69 -7.13
N ASP A 310 -15.01 -2.41 -8.07
CA ASP A 310 -14.48 -3.75 -7.85
C ASP A 310 -12.97 -3.81 -7.58
N ARG A 311 -12.27 -2.66 -7.51
CA ARG A 311 -10.81 -2.64 -7.31
C ARG A 311 -10.36 -3.41 -6.06
N GLN A 312 -11.18 -3.43 -5.01
CA GLN A 312 -10.90 -4.15 -3.77
C GLN A 312 -11.65 -5.49 -3.66
N LYS A 313 -12.25 -5.97 -4.76
CA LYS A 313 -12.98 -7.23 -4.81
C LYS A 313 -12.08 -8.40 -4.39
N GLY A 314 -12.65 -9.31 -3.60
CA GLY A 314 -11.92 -10.46 -3.05
C GLY A 314 -11.19 -10.17 -1.73
N ARG A 315 -11.05 -8.92 -1.31
CA ARG A 315 -10.55 -8.59 0.03
C ARG A 315 -11.66 -8.75 1.06
N LEU A 316 -11.31 -9.24 2.24
CA LEU A 316 -12.22 -9.24 3.37
C LEU A 316 -12.48 -7.81 3.84
N MET A 317 -13.74 -7.48 4.04
CA MET A 317 -14.18 -6.15 4.46
C MET A 317 -14.74 -6.21 5.87
N ALA A 318 -14.42 -5.18 6.67
CA ALA A 318 -15.03 -4.99 7.97
C ALA A 318 -16.51 -4.59 7.81
N GLU A 319 -17.31 -4.76 8.88
CA GLU A 319 -18.73 -4.35 8.89
C GLU A 319 -18.95 -2.85 8.65
N THR A 320 -17.89 -2.03 8.82
CA THR A 320 -17.90 -0.58 8.58
C THR A 320 -17.57 -0.21 7.14
N VAL A 321 -17.48 -1.17 6.21
CA VAL A 321 -17.20 -0.94 4.80
C VAL A 321 -18.42 -1.27 3.96
N ILE A 322 -18.92 -0.29 3.21
CA ILE A 322 -20.02 -0.43 2.25
C ILE A 322 -19.44 -0.45 0.84
N GLY A 323 -19.71 -1.51 0.08
CA GLY A 323 -19.41 -1.55 -1.36
C GLY A 323 -20.53 -0.94 -2.17
N CYS A 324 -20.22 -0.16 -3.22
CA CYS A 324 -21.19 0.36 -4.16
C CYS A 324 -20.67 0.34 -5.60
N MET A 325 -21.60 0.38 -6.57
CA MET A 325 -21.26 0.57 -7.97
C MET A 325 -20.72 1.99 -8.21
N PRO A 326 -19.84 2.19 -9.23
CA PRO A 326 -19.28 3.50 -9.57
C PRO A 326 -20.31 4.38 -10.34
N GLU A 327 -21.46 4.58 -9.74
CA GLU A 327 -22.59 5.38 -10.23
C GLU A 327 -22.98 6.40 -9.16
N ALA A 328 -23.21 7.65 -9.54
CA ALA A 328 -23.47 8.75 -8.59
C ALA A 328 -24.59 8.42 -7.60
N GLY A 329 -25.70 7.87 -8.06
CA GLY A 329 -26.83 7.50 -7.20
C GLY A 329 -26.49 6.40 -6.20
N ALA A 330 -25.70 5.39 -6.61
CA ALA A 330 -25.24 4.31 -5.73
C ALA A 330 -24.25 4.84 -4.68
N ILE A 331 -23.33 5.73 -5.08
CA ILE A 331 -22.36 6.37 -4.19
C ILE A 331 -23.10 7.22 -3.15
N GLN A 332 -24.08 8.04 -3.55
CA GLN A 332 -24.89 8.84 -2.62
C GLN A 332 -25.65 7.97 -1.62
N ALA A 333 -26.30 6.90 -2.11
CA ALA A 333 -27.00 5.97 -1.23
C ALA A 333 -26.05 5.32 -0.19
N ALA A 334 -24.85 4.96 -0.61
CA ALA A 334 -23.82 4.43 0.30
C ALA A 334 -23.31 5.49 1.28
N ILE A 335 -23.11 6.75 0.87
CA ILE A 335 -22.76 7.87 1.75
C ILE A 335 -23.80 8.02 2.86
N ARG A 336 -25.09 8.05 2.51
CA ARG A 336 -26.18 8.18 3.50
C ARG A 336 -26.25 6.98 4.46
N GLN A 337 -25.88 5.79 4.03
CA GLN A 337 -25.81 4.63 4.92
C GLN A 337 -24.71 4.79 5.97
N THR A 338 -23.60 5.49 5.68
CA THR A 338 -22.52 5.71 6.67
C THR A 338 -22.99 6.49 7.90
N GLU A 339 -24.01 7.33 7.77
CA GLU A 339 -24.58 8.10 8.90
C GLU A 339 -25.17 7.23 10.02
N GLN A 340 -25.55 6.00 9.67
CA GLN A 340 -26.13 5.04 10.62
C GLN A 340 -25.11 4.00 11.10
N MET A 341 -23.87 4.07 10.61
CA MET A 341 -22.84 3.08 10.95
C MET A 341 -22.12 3.43 12.25
N PRO A 342 -21.74 2.41 13.03
CA PRO A 342 -20.97 2.65 14.24
C PRO A 342 -19.54 3.11 13.90
N HIS A 343 -19.08 4.18 14.55
CA HIS A 343 -17.68 4.59 14.53
C HIS A 343 -16.90 3.79 15.60
N ARG A 344 -16.62 2.53 15.31
CA ARG A 344 -15.87 1.65 16.22
C ARG A 344 -14.73 0.94 15.49
N PRO A 345 -13.52 0.87 16.10
CA PRO A 345 -12.38 0.19 15.50
C PRO A 345 -12.64 -1.29 15.22
N SER A 346 -12.16 -1.75 14.07
CA SER A 346 -12.10 -3.15 13.68
C SER A 346 -10.65 -3.52 13.34
N PHE A 347 -10.10 -4.53 14.02
CA PHE A 347 -8.73 -5.01 13.80
C PHE A 347 -8.70 -6.29 12.97
N LEU A 348 -9.54 -6.36 11.95
CA LEU A 348 -9.65 -7.50 11.05
C LEU A 348 -8.29 -7.89 10.43
N TYR A 349 -7.44 -6.91 10.15
CA TYR A 349 -6.12 -7.09 9.52
C TYR A 349 -4.95 -7.19 10.53
N GLY A 350 -5.20 -7.43 11.80
CA GLY A 350 -4.13 -7.68 12.78
C GLY A 350 -4.25 -6.91 14.09
N ASP A 351 -3.31 -7.18 14.99
CA ASP A 351 -3.29 -6.70 16.39
C ASP A 351 -2.27 -5.57 16.64
N GLY A 352 -1.67 -5.03 15.58
CA GLY A 352 -0.67 -3.95 15.67
C GLY A 352 0.72 -4.39 16.16
N LYS A 353 1.02 -5.68 16.15
CA LYS A 353 2.35 -6.24 16.55
C LYS A 353 3.07 -6.88 15.38
N THR A 354 2.78 -6.45 14.17
CA THR A 354 3.26 -7.08 12.93
C THR A 354 4.78 -7.02 12.82
N SER A 355 5.40 -5.87 13.03
CA SER A 355 6.86 -5.71 12.96
C SER A 355 7.58 -6.58 13.98
N GLN A 356 7.02 -6.68 15.21
CA GLN A 356 7.58 -7.55 16.27
C GLN A 356 7.55 -9.03 15.87
N LYS A 357 6.44 -9.49 15.28
CA LYS A 357 6.31 -10.86 14.79
C LYS A 357 7.30 -11.14 13.66
N ILE A 358 7.42 -10.22 12.70
CA ILE A 358 8.36 -10.35 11.58
C ILE A 358 9.80 -10.43 12.08
N VAL A 359 10.23 -9.52 12.95
CA VAL A 359 11.60 -9.53 13.50
C VAL A 359 11.91 -10.85 14.21
N LYS A 360 10.97 -11.38 15.01
CA LYS A 360 11.13 -12.68 15.67
C LYS A 360 11.33 -13.80 14.64
N ILE A 361 10.50 -13.87 13.61
CA ILE A 361 10.59 -14.89 12.56
C ILE A 361 11.90 -14.76 11.77
N LEU A 362 12.34 -13.54 11.47
CA LEU A 362 13.62 -13.31 10.79
C LEU A 362 14.80 -13.77 11.62
N LYS A 363 14.79 -13.55 12.95
CA LYS A 363 15.83 -14.10 13.85
C LYS A 363 15.83 -15.63 13.79
N GLU A 364 14.68 -16.26 13.91
CA GLU A 364 14.55 -17.72 13.80
C GLU A 364 15.07 -18.24 12.44
N PHE A 365 14.69 -17.57 11.34
CA PHE A 365 15.17 -17.90 10.00
C PHE A 365 16.69 -17.86 9.88
N PHE A 366 17.34 -16.83 10.40
CA PHE A 366 18.79 -16.69 10.33
C PHE A 366 19.55 -17.66 11.25
N HIS A 367 18.88 -18.34 12.17
CA HIS A 367 19.45 -19.46 12.95
C HIS A 367 19.34 -20.80 12.23
N THR A 368 18.64 -20.87 11.09
CA THR A 368 18.60 -22.07 10.23
C THR A 368 19.75 -22.07 9.22
N ASP A 369 19.85 -23.14 8.41
CA ASP A 369 20.78 -23.20 7.28
C ASP A 369 20.27 -22.41 6.06
N TYR A 370 19.94 -21.13 6.27
CA TYR A 370 19.34 -20.24 5.26
C TYR A 370 20.22 -20.02 4.03
N ARG A 371 21.52 -20.28 4.09
CA ARG A 371 22.44 -20.13 2.94
C ARG A 371 22.28 -21.23 1.91
N HIS A 372 21.77 -22.37 2.31
CA HIS A 372 21.48 -23.51 1.45
C HIS A 372 19.98 -23.67 1.23
N TRP A 373 19.24 -22.54 1.24
CA TRP A 373 17.81 -22.57 1.04
C TRP A 373 17.44 -23.26 -0.26
N LYS A 374 16.44 -24.15 -0.18
CA LYS A 374 15.84 -24.81 -1.33
C LYS A 374 14.35 -24.59 -1.26
N LYS A 375 13.79 -24.19 -2.38
CA LYS A 375 12.35 -24.04 -2.51
C LYS A 375 11.79 -25.27 -3.21
N THR A 376 10.94 -26.02 -2.48
CA THR A 376 10.19 -27.16 -3.00
C THR A 376 8.74 -26.75 -3.19
N PHE A 377 8.08 -27.32 -4.17
CA PHE A 377 6.64 -27.17 -4.32
C PHE A 377 5.93 -27.98 -3.23
N TYR A 378 4.97 -27.39 -2.55
CA TYR A 378 4.13 -28.06 -1.57
C TYR A 378 2.85 -28.55 -2.25
N ASP A 379 2.72 -29.87 -2.40
CA ASP A 379 1.53 -30.48 -2.95
C ASP A 379 0.45 -30.60 -1.87
N MET A 380 -0.69 -29.96 -2.08
CA MET A 380 -1.85 -30.15 -1.24
C MET A 380 -2.59 -31.41 -1.71
N GLU A 381 -3.00 -32.26 -0.77
CA GLU A 381 -3.88 -33.37 -1.09
C GLU A 381 -5.20 -32.82 -1.64
N CYS A 382 -5.49 -33.11 -2.91
CA CYS A 382 -6.78 -32.85 -3.52
C CYS A 382 -7.81 -33.79 -2.88
N LYS A 383 -8.70 -33.24 -2.06
CA LYS A 383 -9.88 -33.96 -1.58
C LYS A 383 -10.99 -33.94 -2.61
#